data_ef8f4f35e03685549609f41f1ea48b45
#
_entry.id   ef8f4f35e03685549609f41f1ea48b45
#
_cell.length_a   1.000
_cell.length_b   1.000
_cell.length_c   1.000
_cell.angle_alpha   90.00
_cell.angle_beta   90.00
_cell.angle_gamma   90.00
#
_symmetry.space_group_name_H-M   'P 1'
#
loop_
_entity.id
_entity.type
_entity.pdbx_description
1 polymer ?
#
loop_
_entity_poly.entity_id
_entity_poly.type
_entity_poly.pdbx_seq_one_letter_code
_entity_poly.pdbx_strand_id
1 'polypeptide(L)'
;TDTTAALRAAEIEADVILMAKKGTDGIYDRDPNKFADAKKFETLKYIEILNKGLQVMDSTATSLCMDNKIPLVVFNIDDHTNIVRAALGENIGTTVDAGE
;
A
#
# COMPACT_ATOMS: atom_id res chain seq x y z
N THR A 1 -11.52 -5.66 -8.12
CA THR A 1 -11.53 -4.47 -7.26
C THR A 1 -10.61 -4.66 -6.06
N ASP A 2 -10.29 -3.57 -5.40
CA ASP A 2 -9.45 -3.58 -4.18
C ASP A 2 -10.11 -4.43 -3.08
N THR A 3 -11.42 -4.32 -2.91
CA THR A 3 -12.17 -5.10 -1.93
C THR A 3 -12.08 -6.60 -2.24
N THR A 4 -12.22 -6.98 -3.50
CA THR A 4 -12.09 -8.38 -3.92
C THR A 4 -10.69 -8.91 -3.62
N ALA A 5 -9.65 -8.13 -3.92
CA ALA A 5 -8.27 -8.52 -3.64
C ALA A 5 -8.04 -8.69 -2.13
N ALA A 6 -8.56 -7.79 -1.31
CA ALA A 6 -8.44 -7.87 0.15
C ALA A 6 -9.17 -9.09 0.71
N LEU A 7 -10.38 -9.39 0.21
CA LEU A 7 -11.12 -10.59 0.62
C LEU A 7 -10.36 -11.86 0.26
N ARG A 8 -9.81 -11.94 -0.94
CA ARG A 8 -9.01 -13.09 -1.37
C ARG A 8 -7.77 -13.27 -0.50
N ALA A 9 -7.09 -12.15 -0.21
CA ALA A 9 -5.91 -12.19 0.66
C ALA A 9 -6.27 -12.71 2.05
N ALA A 10 -7.39 -12.27 2.61
CA ALA A 10 -7.85 -12.73 3.91
C ALA A 10 -8.22 -14.21 3.89
N GLU A 11 -8.92 -14.67 2.82
CA GLU A 11 -9.33 -16.07 2.68
C GLU A 11 -8.14 -17.03 2.60
N ILE A 12 -7.07 -16.65 1.94
CA ILE A 12 -5.88 -17.51 1.79
C ILE A 12 -4.85 -17.25 2.88
N GLU A 13 -5.17 -16.41 3.86
CA GLU A 13 -4.25 -16.03 4.94
C GLU A 13 -2.91 -15.51 4.41
N ALA A 14 -2.99 -14.60 3.43
CA ALA A 14 -1.79 -14.04 2.81
C ALA A 14 -0.93 -13.29 3.83
N ASP A 15 0.39 -13.43 3.69
CA ASP A 15 1.35 -12.74 4.55
C ASP A 15 1.52 -11.27 4.18
N VAL A 16 1.30 -10.93 2.90
CA VAL A 16 1.46 -9.57 2.40
C VAL A 16 0.69 -9.41 1.09
N ILE A 17 0.23 -8.18 0.83
CA ILE A 17 -0.35 -7.79 -0.46
C ILE A 17 0.65 -6.88 -1.17
N LEU A 18 0.99 -7.23 -2.41
CA LEU A 18 1.84 -6.39 -3.25
C LEU A 18 0.94 -5.59 -4.20
N MET A 19 0.94 -4.27 -4.07
CA MET A 19 0.13 -3.39 -4.89
C MET A 19 1.03 -2.57 -5.82
N ALA A 20 1.03 -2.94 -7.10
CA ALA A 20 1.78 -2.22 -8.11
C ALA A 20 0.95 -1.06 -8.65
N LYS A 21 1.52 0.13 -8.64
CA LYS A 21 0.87 1.35 -9.12
C LYS A 21 1.60 1.89 -10.33
N LYS A 22 0.84 2.47 -11.26
CA LYS A 22 1.38 3.15 -12.42
C LYS A 22 1.50 4.64 -12.11
N GLY A 23 2.65 5.24 -12.44
CA GLY A 23 2.85 6.67 -12.28
C GLY A 23 3.16 7.15 -10.87
N THR A 24 3.28 6.25 -9.91
CA THR A 24 3.71 6.61 -8.56
C THR A 24 4.53 5.49 -7.94
N ASP A 25 5.45 5.84 -7.09
CA ASP A 25 6.36 4.89 -6.43
C ASP A 25 6.02 4.62 -4.97
N GLY A 26 4.88 5.10 -4.50
CA GLY A 26 4.46 4.88 -3.12
C GLY A 26 3.30 5.77 -2.73
N ILE A 27 3.13 5.97 -1.44
CA ILE A 27 2.08 6.82 -0.88
C ILE A 27 2.71 8.13 -0.40
N TYR A 28 2.10 9.25 -0.79
CA TYR A 28 2.58 10.59 -0.46
C TYR A 28 1.58 11.29 0.47
N ASP A 29 2.06 12.26 1.24
CA ASP A 29 1.23 13.08 2.11
C ASP A 29 0.27 13.98 1.32
N ARG A 30 0.60 14.26 0.07
CA ARG A 30 -0.22 15.01 -0.89
C ARG A 30 0.16 14.60 -2.30
N ASP A 31 -0.61 15.03 -3.29
CA ASP A 31 -0.36 14.65 -4.68
C ASP A 31 0.99 15.20 -5.18
N PRO A 32 1.97 14.35 -5.49
CA PRO A 32 3.28 14.81 -5.96
C PRO A 32 3.24 15.45 -7.34
N ASN A 33 2.18 15.22 -8.12
CA ASN A 33 2.00 15.86 -9.43
C ASN A 33 1.54 17.31 -9.30
N LYS A 34 0.94 17.68 -8.17
CA LYS A 34 0.43 19.02 -7.90
C LYS A 34 1.32 19.81 -6.95
N PHE A 35 2.02 19.13 -6.05
CA PHE A 35 2.81 19.74 -5.01
C PHE A 35 4.24 19.23 -5.03
N ALA A 36 5.20 20.13 -5.34
CA ALA A 36 6.61 19.76 -5.40
C ALA A 36 7.18 19.37 -4.04
N ASP A 37 6.54 19.79 -2.96
CA ASP A 37 6.97 19.48 -1.59
C ASP A 37 6.28 18.24 -1.00
N ALA A 38 5.55 17.47 -1.83
CA ALA A 38 4.95 16.21 -1.39
C ALA A 38 6.03 15.23 -0.93
N LYS A 39 5.80 14.60 0.22
CA LYS A 39 6.76 13.66 0.80
C LYS A 39 6.21 12.24 0.78
N LYS A 40 7.04 11.31 0.32
CA LYS A 40 6.70 9.89 0.31
C LYS A 40 6.88 9.30 1.70
N PHE A 41 5.91 8.50 2.14
CA PHE A 41 6.03 7.71 3.35
C PHE A 41 6.83 6.43 3.07
N GLU A 42 7.75 6.08 3.95
CA GLU A 42 8.41 4.77 3.88
C GLU A 42 7.53 3.70 4.51
N THR A 43 6.92 4.04 5.64
CA THR A 43 5.98 3.16 6.35
C THR A 43 4.77 3.97 6.80
N LEU A 44 3.61 3.31 6.82
CA LEU A 44 2.35 3.89 7.27
C LEU A 44 1.56 2.82 8.02
N LYS A 45 0.72 3.28 8.96
CA LYS A 45 -0.27 2.41 9.57
C LYS A 45 -1.60 2.57 8.85
N TYR A 46 -2.39 1.49 8.78
CA TYR A 46 -3.72 1.56 8.16
C TYR A 46 -4.60 2.65 8.80
N ILE A 47 -4.51 2.80 10.12
CA ILE A 47 -5.31 3.81 10.82
C ILE A 47 -4.93 5.23 10.38
N GLU A 48 -3.66 5.46 10.03
CA GLU A 48 -3.22 6.77 9.53
C GLU A 48 -3.82 7.06 8.15
N ILE A 49 -3.94 6.04 7.30
CA ILE A 49 -4.59 6.18 5.99
C ILE A 49 -6.04 6.61 6.17
N LEU A 50 -6.76 5.97 7.08
CA LEU A 50 -8.16 6.29 7.35
C LEU A 50 -8.31 7.68 7.96
N ASN A 51 -7.47 8.01 8.95
CA ASN A 51 -7.55 9.29 9.66
C ASN A 51 -7.16 10.48 8.78
N LYS A 52 -6.18 10.29 7.89
CA LYS A 52 -5.70 11.36 7.01
C LYS A 52 -6.47 11.43 5.70
N GLY A 53 -7.36 10.48 5.43
CA GLY A 53 -8.12 10.42 4.19
C GLY A 53 -7.26 10.18 2.96
N LEU A 54 -6.15 9.47 3.11
CA LEU A 54 -5.26 9.15 2.01
C LEU A 54 -5.90 8.12 1.10
N GLN A 55 -5.83 8.34 -0.23
CA GLN A 55 -6.44 7.45 -1.20
C GLN A 55 -5.41 6.46 -1.74
N VAL A 56 -5.36 5.28 -1.12
CA VAL A 56 -4.50 4.18 -1.55
C VAL A 56 -5.36 3.09 -2.18
N MET A 57 -6.41 2.71 -1.50
CA MET A 57 -7.43 1.76 -1.95
C MET A 57 -8.75 2.20 -1.31
N ASP A 58 -9.86 1.56 -1.67
CA ASP A 58 -11.14 1.95 -1.08
C ASP A 58 -11.18 1.64 0.43
N SER A 59 -12.07 2.34 1.14
CA SER A 59 -12.15 2.25 2.61
C SER A 59 -12.46 0.84 3.10
N THR A 60 -13.30 0.10 2.37
CA THR A 60 -13.66 -1.26 2.73
C THR A 60 -12.45 -2.18 2.65
N ALA A 61 -11.67 -2.09 1.57
CA ALA A 61 -10.46 -2.87 1.40
C ALA A 61 -9.42 -2.52 2.47
N THR A 62 -9.26 -1.23 2.79
CA THR A 62 -8.36 -0.77 3.83
C THR A 62 -8.75 -1.38 5.19
N SER A 63 -10.03 -1.34 5.53
CA SER A 63 -10.53 -1.91 6.79
C SER A 63 -10.33 -3.41 6.87
N LEU A 64 -10.57 -4.13 5.76
CA LEU A 64 -10.35 -5.58 5.71
C LEU A 64 -8.89 -5.95 5.96
N CYS A 65 -7.96 -5.25 5.32
CA CYS A 65 -6.53 -5.50 5.52
C CYS A 65 -6.10 -5.17 6.95
N MET A 66 -6.62 -4.08 7.50
CA MET A 66 -6.33 -3.69 8.89
C MET A 66 -6.83 -4.74 9.88
N ASP A 67 -8.08 -5.18 9.72
CA ASP A 67 -8.71 -6.15 10.62
C ASP A 67 -8.01 -7.52 10.58
N ASN A 68 -7.51 -7.91 9.42
CA ASN A 68 -6.81 -9.17 9.23
C ASN A 68 -5.30 -9.05 9.39
N LYS A 69 -4.80 -7.85 9.71
CA LYS A 69 -3.38 -7.56 9.94
C LYS A 69 -2.48 -7.97 8.78
N ILE A 70 -2.97 -7.73 7.55
CA ILE A 70 -2.22 -8.05 6.34
C ILE A 70 -1.44 -6.81 5.89
N PRO A 71 -0.10 -6.86 5.86
CA PRO A 71 0.70 -5.74 5.36
C PRO A 71 0.48 -5.53 3.86
N LEU A 72 0.61 -4.28 3.42
CA LEU A 72 0.49 -3.88 2.03
C LEU A 72 1.78 -3.17 1.61
N VAL A 73 2.33 -3.54 0.46
CA VAL A 73 3.46 -2.83 -0.12
C VAL A 73 3.01 -2.16 -1.41
N VAL A 74 3.09 -0.83 -1.47
CA VAL A 74 2.75 -0.04 -2.65
C VAL A 74 4.04 0.35 -3.35
N PHE A 75 4.16 0.03 -4.63
CA PHE A 75 5.38 0.29 -5.39
C PHE A 75 5.06 0.61 -6.85
N ASN A 76 6.08 1.08 -7.59
CA ASN A 76 5.94 1.46 -8.99
C ASN A 76 6.05 0.23 -9.90
N ILE A 77 5.08 0.03 -10.78
CA ILE A 77 5.05 -1.09 -11.72
C ILE A 77 5.87 -0.83 -13.00
N ASP A 78 6.22 0.44 -13.26
CA ASP A 78 6.93 0.80 -14.49
C ASP A 78 8.32 0.14 -14.60
N ASP A 79 8.91 -0.23 -13.47
CA ASP A 79 10.15 -1.01 -13.42
C ASP A 79 9.82 -2.45 -13.02
N HIS A 80 10.00 -3.39 -13.95
CA HIS A 80 9.69 -4.80 -13.73
C HIS A 80 10.46 -5.41 -12.56
N THR A 81 11.67 -4.94 -12.29
CA THR A 81 12.49 -5.48 -11.21
C THR A 81 11.89 -5.21 -9.84
N ASN A 82 11.01 -4.21 -9.73
CA ASN A 82 10.35 -3.88 -8.48
C ASN A 82 9.47 -4.99 -7.94
N ILE A 83 8.86 -5.79 -8.82
CA ILE A 83 8.06 -6.94 -8.40
C ILE A 83 8.93 -7.95 -7.65
N VAL A 84 10.09 -8.25 -8.21
CA VAL A 84 11.06 -9.19 -7.60
C VAL A 84 11.59 -8.60 -6.29
N ARG A 85 11.96 -7.31 -6.29
CA ARG A 85 12.49 -6.64 -5.11
C ARG A 85 11.46 -6.60 -3.98
N ALA A 86 10.20 -6.31 -4.29
CA ALA A 86 9.12 -6.33 -3.30
C ALA A 86 8.91 -7.73 -2.72
N ALA A 87 8.95 -8.75 -3.58
CA ALA A 87 8.81 -10.15 -3.16
C ALA A 87 9.97 -10.59 -2.27
N LEU A 88 11.17 -10.00 -2.45
CA LEU A 88 12.34 -10.27 -1.61
C LEU A 88 12.35 -9.48 -0.30
N GLY A 89 11.33 -8.64 -0.07
CA GLY A 89 11.22 -7.85 1.15
C GLY A 89 11.95 -6.53 1.13
N GLU A 90 12.44 -6.08 -0.02
CA GLU A 90 13.08 -4.77 -0.13
C GLU A 90 12.05 -3.64 -0.02
N ASN A 91 12.41 -2.57 0.69
CA ASN A 91 11.54 -1.40 0.82
C ASN A 91 11.74 -0.47 -0.39
N ILE A 92 10.98 -0.73 -1.45
CA ILE A 92 11.06 0.02 -2.71
C ILE A 92 9.91 1.02 -2.90
N GLY A 93 9.03 1.13 -1.93
CA GLY A 93 7.87 2.02 -1.99
C GLY A 93 7.40 2.35 -0.59
N THR A 94 6.10 2.22 -0.35
CA THR A 94 5.50 2.44 0.97
C THR A 94 4.95 1.13 1.52
N THR A 95 5.33 0.78 2.73
CA THR A 95 4.79 -0.38 3.45
C THR A 95 3.71 0.09 4.41
N VAL A 96 2.54 -0.53 4.34
CA VAL A 96 1.40 -0.24 5.22
C VAL A 96 1.15 -1.46 6.11
N ASP A 97 1.02 -1.25 7.41
CA ASP A 97 0.73 -2.33 8.35
C ASP A 97 -0.30 -1.90 9.39
N ALA A 98 -0.64 -2.82 10.29
CA ALA A 98 -1.60 -2.57 11.37
C ALA A 98 -0.98 -1.82 12.56
N GLY A 99 0.31 -1.60 12.56
CA GLY A 99 1.01 -0.90 13.65
C GLY A 99 1.35 -1.77 14.84
N GLU A 100 1.36 -3.07 14.64
CA GLU A 100 1.70 -4.03 15.69
C GLU A 100 2.98 -4.76 15.38
#